data_6807b62f3d4db8cad333731af821b50f
#
_entry.id   6807b62f3d4db8cad333731af821b50f
#
_cell.length_a   1.000
_cell.length_b   1.000
_cell.length_c   1.000
_cell.angle_alpha   90.00
_cell.angle_beta   90.00
_cell.angle_gamma   90.00
#
_symmetry.space_group_name_H-M   'P 1'
#
loop_
_entity.id
_entity.type
_entity.pdbx_description
1 polymer ?
#
loop_
_entity_poly.entity_id
_entity_poly.type
_entity_poly.pdbx_seq_one_letter_code
_entity_poly.pdbx_strand_id
1 'polypeptide(L)'
;MFCRAYNPQTAATDLGLPYPTEPDYSLLVEYERGTLAELYDKIDKDLQRGMPLLSNTYDHPKFHFTPAAANAFAARFYLFYQKYDEAIKCANVVLGTQPKTKLRDWATWNALSPNYQVQPNAYVSTSNSANLPLQVTYSY
;
A
#
# COMPACT_ATOMS: atom_id res chain seq x y z
N MET A 1 -7.62 2.96 -16.69
CA MET A 1 -6.19 2.73 -16.35
C MET A 1 -5.45 4.01 -16.68
N PHE A 2 -4.72 4.58 -15.71
CA PHE A 2 -4.10 5.91 -15.87
C PHE A 2 -2.68 5.87 -16.45
N CYS A 3 -1.96 4.77 -16.23
CA CYS A 3 -0.66 4.50 -16.81
C CYS A 3 -0.49 2.99 -17.08
N ARG A 4 0.55 2.63 -17.87
CA ARG A 4 0.89 1.23 -18.14
C ARG A 4 1.49 0.56 -16.90
N ALA A 5 1.52 -0.77 -16.87
CA ALA A 5 2.35 -1.50 -15.93
C ALA A 5 3.84 -1.17 -16.19
N TYR A 6 4.64 -1.11 -15.14
CA TYR A 6 6.07 -0.82 -15.27
C TYR A 6 6.77 -1.89 -16.11
N ASN A 7 7.50 -1.44 -17.10
CA ASN A 7 8.39 -2.26 -17.90
C ASN A 7 9.73 -1.52 -18.07
N PRO A 8 10.85 -2.08 -17.59
CA PRO A 8 12.16 -1.40 -17.65
C PRO A 8 12.58 -0.96 -19.07
N GLN A 9 12.10 -1.68 -20.09
CA GLN A 9 12.46 -1.38 -21.48
C GLN A 9 11.71 -0.17 -22.05
N THR A 10 10.51 0.13 -21.55
CA THR A 10 9.65 1.20 -22.06
C THR A 10 9.34 2.30 -21.06
N ALA A 11 9.66 2.12 -19.78
CA ALA A 11 9.32 3.05 -18.71
C ALA A 11 9.86 4.47 -18.92
N ALA A 12 10.98 4.63 -19.63
CA ALA A 12 11.56 5.93 -19.96
C ALA A 12 10.75 6.72 -21.02
N THR A 13 9.86 6.05 -21.75
CA THR A 13 9.01 6.66 -22.78
C THR A 13 7.53 6.56 -22.48
N ASP A 14 7.13 5.61 -21.63
CA ASP A 14 5.74 5.48 -21.16
C ASP A 14 5.38 6.65 -20.25
N LEU A 15 4.18 7.19 -20.44
CA LEU A 15 3.68 8.28 -19.60
C LEU A 15 3.34 7.80 -18.18
N GLY A 16 3.91 8.48 -17.18
CA GLY A 16 3.60 8.34 -15.77
C GLY A 16 2.33 9.09 -15.36
N LEU A 17 2.21 9.38 -14.08
CA LEU A 17 1.18 10.25 -13.52
C LEU A 17 1.81 11.59 -13.12
N PRO A 18 1.03 12.67 -13.05
CA PRO A 18 1.48 13.89 -12.39
C PRO A 18 1.93 13.60 -10.96
N TYR A 19 3.01 14.25 -10.56
CA TYR A 19 3.58 14.10 -9.23
C TYR A 19 3.72 15.47 -8.56
N PRO A 20 2.64 16.03 -8.00
CA PRO A 20 2.68 17.33 -7.34
C PRO A 20 3.53 17.25 -6.07
N THR A 21 4.46 18.20 -5.90
CA THR A 21 5.36 18.31 -4.75
C THR A 21 4.95 19.40 -3.78
N GLU A 22 4.03 20.26 -4.17
CA GLU A 22 3.53 21.37 -3.37
C GLU A 22 2.01 21.37 -3.33
N PRO A 23 1.40 21.87 -2.24
CA PRO A 23 -0.04 22.05 -2.16
C PRO A 23 -0.52 23.04 -3.22
N ASP A 24 -1.64 22.73 -3.81
CA ASP A 24 -2.23 23.54 -4.85
C ASP A 24 -3.40 24.35 -4.30
N TYR A 25 -3.43 25.63 -4.64
CA TYR A 25 -4.45 26.59 -4.20
C TYR A 25 -5.32 27.09 -5.36
N SER A 26 -5.09 26.59 -6.58
CA SER A 26 -5.87 26.94 -7.76
C SER A 26 -6.96 25.92 -8.03
N LEU A 27 -8.13 26.38 -8.50
CA LEU A 27 -9.24 25.49 -8.89
C LEU A 27 -8.96 24.68 -10.17
N LEU A 28 -8.06 25.18 -11.02
CA LEU A 28 -7.67 24.53 -12.27
C LEU A 28 -6.15 24.56 -12.36
N VAL A 29 -5.55 23.40 -12.18
CA VAL A 29 -4.12 23.23 -12.31
C VAL A 29 -3.82 22.25 -13.42
N GLU A 30 -3.02 22.69 -14.36
CA GLU A 30 -2.49 21.83 -15.40
C GLU A 30 -1.23 21.15 -14.90
N TYR A 31 -1.26 19.83 -14.75
CA TYR A 31 -0.10 19.05 -14.38
C TYR A 31 0.49 18.36 -15.60
N GLU A 32 1.77 18.50 -15.79
CA GLU A 32 2.51 17.73 -16.76
C GLU A 32 2.72 16.28 -16.26
N ARG A 33 2.64 15.35 -17.19
CA ARG A 33 2.94 13.94 -16.94
C ARG A 33 4.39 13.68 -17.32
N GLY A 34 5.20 13.36 -16.32
CA GLY A 34 6.54 12.83 -16.55
C GLY A 34 6.50 11.39 -17.09
N THR A 35 7.67 10.77 -17.18
CA THR A 35 7.79 9.37 -17.56
C THR A 35 7.40 8.42 -16.43
N LEU A 36 7.08 7.18 -16.80
CA LEU A 36 6.79 6.13 -15.83
C LEU A 36 8.03 5.79 -14.98
N ALA A 37 9.23 5.84 -15.59
CA ALA A 37 10.50 5.65 -14.87
C ALA A 37 10.71 6.71 -13.78
N GLU A 38 10.50 7.98 -14.10
CA GLU A 38 10.60 9.09 -13.14
C GLU A 38 9.58 8.97 -12.01
N LEU A 39 8.35 8.57 -12.32
CA LEU A 39 7.30 8.36 -11.32
C LEU A 39 7.71 7.29 -10.30
N TYR A 40 8.16 6.13 -10.78
CA TYR A 40 8.57 5.03 -9.90
C TYR A 40 9.82 5.39 -9.08
N ASP A 41 10.78 6.12 -9.64
CA ASP A 41 11.96 6.61 -8.92
C ASP A 41 11.59 7.59 -7.81
N LYS A 42 10.65 8.51 -8.06
CA LYS A 42 10.14 9.44 -7.04
C LYS A 42 9.43 8.71 -5.90
N ILE A 43 8.55 7.76 -6.21
CA ILE A 43 7.86 6.95 -5.20
C ILE A 43 8.88 6.15 -4.37
N ASP A 44 9.88 5.55 -5.00
CA ASP A 44 10.95 4.80 -4.30
C ASP A 44 11.71 5.70 -3.33
N LYS A 45 12.13 6.90 -3.78
CA LYS A 45 12.81 7.88 -2.94
C LYS A 45 11.95 8.33 -1.75
N ASP A 46 10.66 8.54 -1.95
CA ASP A 46 9.75 8.92 -0.88
C ASP A 46 9.55 7.80 0.13
N LEU A 47 9.44 6.56 -0.33
CA LEU A 47 9.40 5.40 0.56
C LEU A 47 10.67 5.29 1.40
N GLN A 48 11.84 5.39 0.77
CA GLN A 48 13.12 5.30 1.47
C GLN A 48 13.32 6.41 2.52
N ARG A 49 12.81 7.62 2.24
CA ARG A 49 12.86 8.75 3.18
C ARG A 49 11.81 8.65 4.27
N GLY A 50 10.59 8.24 3.93
CA GLY A 50 9.45 8.25 4.83
C GLY A 50 9.43 7.07 5.80
N MET A 51 9.78 5.86 5.35
CA MET A 51 9.68 4.65 6.17
C MET A 51 10.46 4.72 7.50
N PRO A 52 11.70 5.26 7.57
CA PRO A 52 12.44 5.40 8.82
C PRO A 52 11.83 6.37 9.83
N LEU A 53 10.96 7.27 9.39
CA LEU A 53 10.30 8.28 10.22
C LEU A 53 9.02 7.77 10.88
N LEU A 54 8.55 6.59 10.51
CA LEU A 54 7.31 6.02 11.02
C LEU A 54 7.50 5.44 12.42
N SER A 55 6.43 5.51 13.22
CA SER A 55 6.38 5.03 14.59
C SER A 55 5.25 4.03 14.81
N ASN A 56 5.33 3.25 15.89
CA ASN A 56 4.25 2.39 16.39
C ASN A 56 3.53 2.98 17.62
N THR A 57 3.84 4.22 18.00
CA THR A 57 3.38 4.85 19.26
C THR A 57 1.99 5.50 19.14
N TYR A 58 1.17 5.05 18.21
CA TYR A 58 -0.19 5.54 18.05
C TYR A 58 -1.15 4.81 19.00
N ASP A 59 -2.10 5.53 19.59
CA ASP A 59 -3.16 4.96 20.43
C ASP A 59 -4.01 3.94 19.66
N HIS A 60 -4.25 4.22 18.37
CA HIS A 60 -4.98 3.36 17.47
C HIS A 60 -4.14 3.03 16.20
N PRO A 61 -3.14 2.15 16.30
CA PRO A 61 -2.16 1.95 15.23
C PRO A 61 -2.78 1.47 13.90
N LYS A 62 -3.93 0.80 13.93
CA LYS A 62 -4.59 0.34 12.70
C LYS A 62 -5.24 1.45 11.87
N PHE A 63 -5.37 2.64 12.40
CA PHE A 63 -5.83 3.83 11.67
C PHE A 63 -4.68 4.69 11.15
N HIS A 64 -3.44 4.26 11.37
CA HIS A 64 -2.24 4.99 10.97
C HIS A 64 -1.35 4.16 10.06
N PHE A 65 -0.51 4.85 9.30
CA PHE A 65 0.48 4.20 8.44
C PHE A 65 1.71 3.81 9.28
N THR A 66 1.60 2.65 9.93
CA THR A 66 2.66 2.10 10.80
C THR A 66 3.84 1.55 9.98
N PRO A 67 5.02 1.28 10.59
CA PRO A 67 6.12 0.61 9.91
C PRO A 67 5.73 -0.72 9.25
N ALA A 68 4.84 -1.51 9.88
CA ALA A 68 4.34 -2.75 9.29
C ALA A 68 3.49 -2.49 8.04
N ALA A 69 2.58 -1.51 8.10
CA ALA A 69 1.76 -1.11 6.96
C ALA A 69 2.61 -0.56 5.81
N ALA A 70 3.63 0.26 6.13
CA ALA A 70 4.55 0.80 5.14
C ALA A 70 5.37 -0.30 4.44
N ASN A 71 5.87 -1.29 5.19
CA ASN A 71 6.59 -2.42 4.61
C ASN A 71 5.67 -3.29 3.73
N ALA A 72 4.40 -3.49 4.13
CA ALA A 72 3.43 -4.20 3.29
C ALA A 72 3.16 -3.46 1.98
N PHE A 73 3.00 -2.13 2.04
CA PHE A 73 2.85 -1.28 0.86
C PHE A 73 4.11 -1.33 -0.01
N ALA A 74 5.30 -1.17 0.58
CA ALA A 74 6.58 -1.21 -0.12
C ALA A 74 6.81 -2.56 -0.81
N ALA A 75 6.49 -3.68 -0.15
CA ALA A 75 6.57 -5.00 -0.76
C ALA A 75 5.74 -5.09 -2.05
N ARG A 76 4.51 -4.57 -2.02
CA ARG A 76 3.64 -4.50 -3.19
C ARG A 76 4.20 -3.56 -4.27
N PHE A 77 4.66 -2.38 -3.88
CA PHE A 77 5.27 -1.42 -4.81
C PHE A 77 6.48 -2.02 -5.51
N TYR A 78 7.44 -2.59 -4.77
CA TYR A 78 8.64 -3.21 -5.34
C TYR A 78 8.34 -4.43 -6.22
N LEU A 79 7.27 -5.17 -5.92
CA LEU A 79 6.80 -6.25 -6.79
C LEU A 79 6.41 -5.71 -8.18
N PHE A 80 5.64 -4.62 -8.23
CA PHE A 80 5.25 -3.98 -9.49
C PHE A 80 6.43 -3.24 -10.16
N TYR A 81 7.37 -2.73 -9.39
CA TYR A 81 8.60 -2.12 -9.87
C TYR A 81 9.62 -3.15 -10.37
N GLN A 82 9.34 -4.44 -10.19
CA GLN A 82 10.21 -5.58 -10.53
C GLN A 82 11.52 -5.62 -9.73
N LYS A 83 11.59 -4.94 -8.58
CA LYS A 83 12.68 -5.03 -7.61
C LYS A 83 12.37 -6.15 -6.61
N TYR A 84 12.49 -7.40 -7.05
CA TYR A 84 12.01 -8.56 -6.29
C TYR A 84 12.73 -8.77 -4.96
N ASP A 85 14.03 -8.50 -4.89
CA ASP A 85 14.79 -8.63 -3.64
C ASP A 85 14.28 -7.65 -2.57
N GLU A 86 13.98 -6.41 -2.95
CA GLU A 86 13.40 -5.42 -2.04
C GLU A 86 11.96 -5.79 -1.65
N ALA A 87 11.18 -6.34 -2.58
CA ALA A 87 9.85 -6.84 -2.28
C ALA A 87 9.88 -7.96 -1.23
N ILE A 88 10.81 -8.92 -1.37
CA ILE A 88 11.01 -10.02 -0.42
C ILE A 88 11.46 -9.48 0.95
N LYS A 89 12.41 -8.54 0.98
CA LYS A 89 12.86 -7.90 2.22
C LYS A 89 11.68 -7.28 2.99
N CYS A 90 10.92 -6.42 2.32
CA CYS A 90 9.78 -5.74 2.94
C CYS A 90 8.70 -6.73 3.37
N ALA A 91 8.41 -7.76 2.56
CA ALA A 91 7.46 -8.80 2.93
C ALA A 91 7.91 -9.57 4.18
N ASN A 92 9.20 -9.92 4.30
CA ASN A 92 9.73 -10.63 5.45
C ASN A 92 9.66 -9.80 6.75
N VAL A 93 9.81 -8.47 6.68
CA VAL A 93 9.59 -7.59 7.84
C VAL A 93 8.17 -7.71 8.38
N VAL A 94 7.18 -7.82 7.50
CA VAL A 94 5.76 -7.92 7.89
C VAL A 94 5.42 -9.32 8.36
N LEU A 95 5.81 -10.33 7.61
CA LEU A 95 5.42 -11.73 7.83
C LEU A 95 6.19 -12.36 9.00
N GLY A 96 7.45 -11.97 9.18
CA GLY A 96 8.33 -12.55 10.20
C GLY A 96 8.52 -14.04 10.01
N THR A 97 8.75 -14.76 11.12
CA THR A 97 8.98 -16.23 11.13
C THR A 97 7.70 -17.05 11.10
N GLN A 98 6.54 -16.40 11.30
CA GLN A 98 5.22 -17.05 11.36
C GLN A 98 4.25 -16.46 10.33
N PRO A 99 4.51 -16.62 9.02
CA PRO A 99 3.75 -15.92 7.98
C PRO A 99 2.25 -16.28 7.99
N LYS A 100 1.90 -17.51 8.34
CA LYS A 100 0.51 -17.98 8.38
C LYS A 100 -0.36 -17.19 9.37
N THR A 101 0.22 -16.70 10.47
CA THR A 101 -0.52 -15.92 11.48
C THR A 101 -0.86 -14.49 11.03
N LYS A 102 -0.21 -14.04 9.95
CA LYS A 102 -0.41 -12.71 9.36
C LYS A 102 -1.28 -12.73 8.11
N LEU A 103 -1.54 -13.92 7.59
CA LEU A 103 -2.43 -14.07 6.45
C LEU A 103 -3.89 -14.16 6.89
N ARG A 104 -4.79 -13.78 6.00
CA ARG A 104 -6.22 -13.92 6.24
C ARG A 104 -6.62 -15.39 6.18
N ASP A 105 -7.31 -15.86 7.21
CA ASP A 105 -7.92 -17.19 7.21
C ASP A 105 -9.23 -17.16 6.41
N TRP A 106 -9.12 -17.51 5.14
CA TRP A 106 -10.25 -17.54 4.23
C TRP A 106 -11.24 -18.67 4.54
N ALA A 107 -10.78 -19.77 5.17
CA ALA A 107 -11.65 -20.87 5.54
C ALA A 107 -12.62 -20.44 6.65
N THR A 108 -12.09 -19.83 7.71
CA THR A 108 -12.90 -19.27 8.80
C THR A 108 -13.81 -18.15 8.27
N TRP A 109 -13.31 -17.28 7.40
CA TRP A 109 -14.12 -16.20 6.81
C TRP A 109 -15.27 -16.74 5.95
N ASN A 110 -15.02 -17.77 5.13
CA ASN A 110 -16.03 -18.39 4.26
C ASN A 110 -17.10 -19.18 5.03
N ALA A 111 -16.79 -19.62 6.25
CA ALA A 111 -17.76 -20.25 7.14
C ALA A 111 -18.75 -19.27 7.78
N LEU A 112 -18.51 -17.95 7.67
CA LEU A 112 -19.44 -16.95 8.18
C LEU A 112 -20.71 -16.90 7.32
N SER A 113 -21.81 -16.49 7.95
CA SER A 113 -23.05 -16.21 7.21
C SER A 113 -22.81 -15.25 6.04
N PRO A 114 -23.32 -15.54 4.83
CA PRO A 114 -23.17 -14.68 3.66
C PRO A 114 -24.03 -13.40 3.74
N ASN A 115 -24.43 -13.00 4.94
CA ASN A 115 -25.14 -11.76 5.16
C ASN A 115 -24.26 -10.56 4.83
N TYR A 116 -24.87 -9.55 4.21
CA TYR A 116 -24.21 -8.32 3.77
C TYR A 116 -23.51 -7.53 4.89
N GLN A 117 -23.82 -7.80 6.16
CA GLN A 117 -23.19 -7.17 7.31
C GLN A 117 -22.09 -8.05 7.95
N VAL A 118 -22.31 -9.36 8.03
CA VAL A 118 -21.44 -10.27 8.80
C VAL A 118 -20.07 -10.43 8.16
N GLN A 119 -20.02 -10.81 6.89
CA GLN A 119 -18.76 -11.00 6.18
C GLN A 119 -17.98 -9.69 5.98
N PRO A 120 -18.58 -8.55 5.54
CA PRO A 120 -17.85 -7.29 5.44
C PRO A 120 -17.33 -6.79 6.79
N ASN A 121 -18.10 -6.88 7.87
CA ASN A 121 -17.64 -6.48 9.21
C ASN A 121 -16.45 -7.33 9.70
N ALA A 122 -16.50 -8.64 9.48
CA ALA A 122 -15.38 -9.53 9.81
C ALA A 122 -14.13 -9.23 8.94
N TYR A 123 -14.34 -8.83 7.68
CA TYR A 123 -13.25 -8.46 6.78
C TYR A 123 -12.49 -7.22 7.25
N VAL A 124 -13.21 -6.17 7.69
CA VAL A 124 -12.62 -4.89 8.13
C VAL A 124 -12.31 -4.86 9.63
N SER A 125 -12.57 -5.94 10.37
CA SER A 125 -12.38 -5.98 11.82
C SER A 125 -10.96 -5.62 12.26
N THR A 126 -10.87 -4.78 13.29
CA THR A 126 -9.59 -4.41 13.93
C THR A 126 -8.90 -5.59 14.62
N SER A 127 -9.67 -6.63 15.00
CA SER A 127 -9.12 -7.85 15.60
C SER A 127 -8.43 -8.76 14.59
N ASN A 128 -8.67 -8.57 13.28
CA ASN A 128 -8.06 -9.38 12.26
C ASN A 128 -6.58 -9.01 12.07
N SER A 129 -5.66 -9.95 12.30
CA SER A 129 -4.22 -9.76 12.19
C SER A 129 -3.74 -9.43 10.77
N ALA A 130 -4.51 -9.80 9.74
CA ALA A 130 -4.21 -9.49 8.35
C ALA A 130 -4.50 -8.02 7.98
N ASN A 131 -5.23 -7.28 8.81
CA ASN A 131 -5.52 -5.86 8.58
C ASN A 131 -4.40 -5.01 9.20
N LEU A 132 -3.47 -4.54 8.38
CA LEU A 132 -2.35 -3.69 8.81
C LEU A 132 -2.78 -2.21 8.89
N PRO A 133 -3.20 -1.54 7.81
CA PRO A 133 -3.99 -0.33 7.89
C PRO A 133 -5.47 -0.67 7.76
N LEU A 134 -6.32 -0.02 8.54
CA LEU A 134 -7.76 -0.08 8.35
C LEU A 134 -8.19 0.92 7.29
N GLN A 135 -8.94 0.42 6.33
CA GLN A 135 -9.76 1.31 5.53
C GLN A 135 -10.92 1.80 6.39
N VAL A 136 -11.07 3.10 6.49
CA VAL A 136 -12.22 3.70 7.15
C VAL A 136 -13.47 3.32 6.34
N THR A 137 -14.27 2.42 6.88
CA THR A 137 -15.61 2.18 6.34
C THR A 137 -16.51 3.27 6.87
N TYR A 138 -17.02 4.12 5.98
CA TYR A 138 -18.11 5.02 6.34
C TYR A 138 -19.33 4.18 6.67
N SER A 139 -19.77 4.21 7.93
CA SER A 139 -21.13 3.82 8.25
C SER A 139 -22.04 4.96 7.82
N TYR A 140 -22.91 4.70 6.88
CA TYR A 140 -24.04 5.58 6.55
C TYR A 140 -25.11 5.42 7.61
#